data_fa75d8b4404aaedb8493c49fa046df4f
#
_entry.id   fa75d8b4404aaedb8493c49fa046df4f
#
_cell.length_a   1.000
_cell.length_b   1.000
_cell.length_c   1.000
_cell.angle_alpha   90.00
_cell.angle_beta   90.00
_cell.angle_gamma   90.00
#
_symmetry.space_group_name_H-M   'P 1'
#
loop_
_entity.id
_entity.type
_entity.pdbx_description
1 polymer ?
#
loop_
_entity_poly.entity_id
_entity_poly.type
_entity_poly.pdbx_seq_one_letter_code
_entity_poly.pdbx_strand_id
1 'polypeptide(L)'
;MNRYLDISREVKEALASGKPVVALESTIISHGMPYPQNVETALQVEKIIRENGAVPATIAIIGGRLKAGLTPEEIDYLGKTGTAVAKASRRDLPVLVAKGMDGATTVTTTMMIAHMAGISVFATGGIGGVHRGAETTMDISADLEELAQTPVMVICAGAKSILDLGLTLEYLETKGVTVIGYGTKELPAFYTRRSGFSVDYELDTPEELAKAFYVKRALGMQGGMLVTNPIPEEYAMDADVINAAIEKAVEESKALGIHGKETTPFLLAKIKDITGGDSLASNIQLVYNNARLAAKTAKALCEMT
;
A
#
# COMPACT_ATOMS: atom_id res chain seq x y z
N MET A 1 26.08 2.48 -0.56
CA MET A 1 24.87 2.91 0.18
C MET A 1 24.39 4.24 -0.41
N ASN A 2 23.09 4.41 -0.66
CA ASN A 2 22.56 5.67 -1.21
C ASN A 2 22.74 6.80 -0.19
N ARG A 3 23.41 7.90 -0.58
CA ARG A 3 23.73 9.02 0.33
C ARG A 3 22.51 9.77 0.85
N TYR A 4 21.35 9.60 0.23
CA TYR A 4 20.09 10.23 0.61
C TYR A 4 19.20 9.34 1.47
N LEU A 5 19.59 8.06 1.72
CA LEU A 5 18.81 7.06 2.45
C LEU A 5 19.33 6.92 3.89
N ASP A 6 18.39 7.09 4.83
CA ASP A 6 18.59 6.81 6.24
C ASP A 6 17.75 5.57 6.62
N ILE A 7 18.43 4.53 7.08
CA ILE A 7 17.79 3.31 7.59
C ILE A 7 17.94 3.34 9.12
N SER A 8 16.82 3.14 9.83
CA SER A 8 16.87 3.07 11.29
C SER A 8 17.81 1.97 11.76
N ARG A 9 18.34 2.13 12.97
CA ARG A 9 19.27 1.15 13.55
C ARG A 9 18.63 -0.25 13.62
N GLU A 10 17.39 -0.32 14.08
CA GLU A 10 16.65 -1.58 14.20
C GLU A 10 16.48 -2.29 12.85
N VAL A 11 16.03 -1.55 11.82
CA VAL A 11 15.85 -2.09 10.47
C VAL A 11 17.20 -2.55 9.89
N LYS A 12 18.26 -1.76 10.07
CA LYS A 12 19.60 -2.10 9.58
C LYS A 12 20.15 -3.37 10.24
N GLU A 13 20.00 -3.50 11.56
CA GLU A 13 20.43 -4.67 12.31
C GLU A 13 19.59 -5.92 11.93
N ALA A 14 18.28 -5.76 11.72
CA ALA A 14 17.41 -6.84 11.27
C ALA A 14 17.82 -7.37 9.89
N LEU A 15 17.99 -6.48 8.91
CA LEU A 15 18.43 -6.87 7.55
C LEU A 15 19.81 -7.53 7.56
N ALA A 16 20.76 -7.00 8.34
CA ALA A 16 22.11 -7.55 8.44
C ALA A 16 22.14 -8.95 9.09
N SER A 17 21.15 -9.27 9.93
CA SER A 17 21.02 -10.56 10.62
C SER A 17 20.04 -11.53 9.94
N GLY A 18 19.55 -11.20 8.71
CA GLY A 18 18.59 -12.04 7.99
C GLY A 18 17.21 -12.11 8.64
N LYS A 19 16.85 -11.16 9.49
CA LYS A 19 15.52 -11.10 10.10
C LYS A 19 14.50 -10.49 9.16
N PRO A 20 13.22 -10.91 9.24
CA PRO A 20 12.17 -10.39 8.39
C PRO A 20 11.87 -8.91 8.70
N VAL A 21 11.77 -8.12 7.62
CA VAL A 21 11.40 -6.70 7.69
C VAL A 21 10.23 -6.46 6.73
N VAL A 22 9.24 -5.69 7.19
CA VAL A 22 8.07 -5.30 6.40
C VAL A 22 8.03 -3.77 6.26
N ALA A 23 8.02 -3.28 5.03
CA ALA A 23 7.82 -1.86 4.74
C ALA A 23 6.36 -1.45 4.94
N LEU A 24 6.15 -0.19 5.34
CA LEU A 24 4.84 0.45 5.50
C LEU A 24 4.89 1.83 4.85
N GLU A 25 3.79 2.23 4.18
CA GLU A 25 3.66 3.57 3.60
C GLU A 25 3.30 4.63 4.63
N SER A 26 3.48 5.90 4.28
CA SER A 26 3.09 7.03 5.13
C SER A 26 1.96 7.89 4.57
N THR A 27 1.48 7.63 3.35
CA THR A 27 0.28 8.33 2.83
C THR A 27 -0.95 8.09 3.72
N ILE A 28 -1.10 6.88 4.27
CA ILE A 28 -2.18 6.57 5.21
C ILE A 28 -2.12 7.45 6.47
N ILE A 29 -0.93 7.87 6.88
CA ILE A 29 -0.70 8.72 8.05
C ILE A 29 -1.10 10.16 7.74
N SER A 30 -0.58 10.75 6.65
CA SER A 30 -0.75 12.17 6.36
C SER A 30 -2.00 12.51 5.54
N HIS A 31 -2.52 11.57 4.75
CA HIS A 31 -3.61 11.82 3.78
C HIS A 31 -4.76 10.82 3.87
N GLY A 32 -4.67 9.81 4.72
CA GLY A 32 -5.65 8.71 4.76
C GLY A 32 -6.66 8.80 5.90
N MET A 33 -6.28 9.39 7.03
CA MET A 33 -7.07 9.40 8.26
C MET A 33 -6.87 10.69 9.03
N PRO A 34 -7.87 11.13 9.85
CA PRO A 34 -7.71 12.28 10.73
C PRO A 34 -6.78 11.98 11.90
N TYR A 35 -6.12 13.04 12.42
CA TYR A 35 -5.38 12.98 13.69
C TYR A 35 -6.39 12.93 14.87
N PRO A 36 -6.15 12.16 15.93
CA PRO A 36 -4.98 11.31 16.21
C PRO A 36 -5.08 9.87 15.69
N GLN A 37 -6.20 9.47 15.09
CA GLN A 37 -6.48 8.10 14.64
C GLN A 37 -5.45 7.59 13.62
N ASN A 38 -4.91 8.47 12.77
CA ASN A 38 -3.86 8.14 11.82
C ASN A 38 -2.58 7.63 12.51
N VAL A 39 -2.14 8.30 13.57
CA VAL A 39 -0.96 7.92 14.36
C VAL A 39 -1.22 6.62 15.13
N GLU A 40 -2.35 6.53 15.80
CA GLU A 40 -2.77 5.33 16.54
C GLU A 40 -2.80 4.10 15.64
N THR A 41 -3.38 4.25 14.44
CA THR A 41 -3.43 3.17 13.44
C THR A 41 -2.04 2.79 12.96
N ALA A 42 -1.17 3.74 12.64
CA ALA A 42 0.19 3.46 12.18
C ALA A 42 1.01 2.71 13.23
N LEU A 43 0.97 3.16 14.48
CA LEU A 43 1.66 2.49 15.60
C LEU A 43 1.09 1.09 15.88
N GLN A 44 -0.23 0.91 15.76
CA GLN A 44 -0.86 -0.40 15.89
C GLN A 44 -0.46 -1.36 14.77
N VAL A 45 -0.32 -0.88 13.53
CA VAL A 45 0.21 -1.68 12.40
C VAL A 45 1.63 -2.15 12.67
N GLU A 46 2.51 -1.25 13.13
CA GLU A 46 3.87 -1.63 13.53
C GLU A 46 3.88 -2.70 14.65
N LYS A 47 3.02 -2.52 15.65
CA LYS A 47 2.87 -3.50 16.75
C LYS A 47 2.43 -4.87 16.23
N ILE A 48 1.45 -4.91 15.32
CA ILE A 48 0.98 -6.17 14.70
C ILE A 48 2.12 -6.87 13.95
N ILE A 49 2.94 -6.15 13.21
CA ILE A 49 4.10 -6.73 12.51
C ILE A 49 5.08 -7.34 13.52
N ARG A 50 5.38 -6.64 14.63
CA ARG A 50 6.26 -7.13 15.69
C ARG A 50 5.72 -8.39 16.37
N GLU A 51 4.42 -8.40 16.70
CA GLU A 51 3.73 -9.54 17.29
C GLU A 51 3.73 -10.78 16.39
N ASN A 52 3.86 -10.59 15.06
CA ASN A 52 3.97 -11.67 14.07
C ASN A 52 5.43 -11.99 13.67
N GLY A 53 6.40 -11.48 14.43
CA GLY A 53 7.81 -11.89 14.34
C GLY A 53 8.63 -11.18 13.27
N ALA A 54 8.17 -10.05 12.75
CA ALA A 54 8.92 -9.22 11.80
C ALA A 54 9.22 -7.82 12.37
N VAL A 55 10.15 -7.11 11.76
CA VAL A 55 10.48 -5.72 12.09
C VAL A 55 9.74 -4.78 11.15
N PRO A 56 8.92 -3.83 11.64
CA PRO A 56 8.28 -2.83 10.80
C PRO A 56 9.28 -1.76 10.35
N ALA A 57 9.10 -1.28 9.14
CA ALA A 57 9.85 -0.16 8.58
C ALA A 57 8.87 0.82 7.91
N THR A 58 8.30 1.73 8.69
CA THR A 58 7.50 2.83 8.15
C THR A 58 8.40 3.75 7.34
N ILE A 59 8.00 4.08 6.12
CA ILE A 59 8.80 4.80 5.11
C ILE A 59 8.18 6.17 4.85
N ALA A 60 9.04 7.20 4.85
CA ALA A 60 8.68 8.58 4.49
C ALA A 60 9.88 9.35 3.97
N ILE A 61 9.66 10.59 3.58
CA ILE A 61 10.70 11.58 3.29
C ILE A 61 10.58 12.66 4.36
N ILE A 62 11.65 12.92 5.11
CA ILE A 62 11.70 13.97 6.14
C ILE A 62 12.93 14.82 5.92
N GLY A 63 12.74 16.14 5.76
CA GLY A 63 13.84 17.08 5.49
C GLY A 63 14.64 16.71 4.22
N GLY A 64 13.99 16.14 3.20
CA GLY A 64 14.64 15.64 1.98
C GLY A 64 15.42 14.35 2.15
N ARG A 65 15.32 13.68 3.31
CA ARG A 65 15.96 12.38 3.56
C ARG A 65 14.94 11.26 3.35
N LEU A 66 15.33 10.26 2.57
CA LEU A 66 14.55 9.02 2.41
C LEU A 66 14.74 8.18 3.67
N LYS A 67 13.67 7.89 4.38
CA LYS A 67 13.74 7.18 5.65
C LYS A 67 13.09 5.81 5.56
N ALA A 68 13.76 4.80 6.08
CA ALA A 68 13.23 3.44 6.24
C ALA A 68 13.30 3.06 7.74
N GLY A 69 12.15 3.01 8.38
CA GLY A 69 12.00 2.87 9.84
C GLY A 69 11.93 4.23 10.52
N LEU A 70 10.73 4.78 10.64
CA LEU A 70 10.47 6.02 11.38
C LEU A 70 10.45 5.76 12.88
N THR A 71 10.78 6.81 13.66
CA THR A 71 10.51 6.80 15.11
C THR A 71 9.03 7.13 15.40
N PRO A 72 8.50 6.80 16.59
CA PRO A 72 7.14 7.21 16.97
C PRO A 72 6.91 8.73 16.89
N GLU A 73 7.95 9.53 17.19
CA GLU A 73 7.90 10.99 17.11
C GLU A 73 7.81 11.47 15.65
N GLU A 74 8.51 10.80 14.72
CA GLU A 74 8.42 11.10 13.28
C GLU A 74 7.04 10.70 12.71
N ILE A 75 6.46 9.60 13.18
CA ILE A 75 5.09 9.18 12.82
C ILE A 75 4.08 10.21 13.35
N ASP A 76 4.20 10.64 14.60
CA ASP A 76 3.34 11.66 15.21
C ASP A 76 3.48 13.01 14.47
N TYR A 77 4.70 13.40 14.13
CA TYR A 77 4.97 14.60 13.34
C TYR A 77 4.23 14.58 11.99
N LEU A 78 4.34 13.48 11.23
CA LEU A 78 3.64 13.33 9.94
C LEU A 78 2.13 13.33 10.12
N GLY A 79 1.63 12.70 11.19
CA GLY A 79 0.21 12.64 11.51
C GLY A 79 -0.38 14.01 11.86
N LYS A 80 0.32 14.80 12.66
CA LYS A 80 -0.08 16.17 13.03
C LYS A 80 0.00 17.14 11.86
N THR A 81 1.06 17.04 11.05
CA THR A 81 1.25 17.88 9.88
C THR A 81 0.20 17.57 8.79
N GLY A 82 -0.23 16.32 8.71
CA GLY A 82 -1.34 15.89 7.87
C GLY A 82 -1.13 16.27 6.40
N THR A 83 -2.16 16.80 5.75
CA THR A 83 -2.17 17.11 4.31
C THR A 83 -1.19 18.23 3.88
N ALA A 84 -0.57 18.93 4.82
CA ALA A 84 0.50 19.89 4.51
C ALA A 84 1.81 19.18 4.10
N VAL A 85 1.99 17.90 4.46
CA VAL A 85 3.07 17.06 3.94
C VAL A 85 2.77 16.71 2.48
N ALA A 86 3.75 16.84 1.59
CA ALA A 86 3.56 16.51 0.18
C ALA A 86 3.23 15.01 -0.01
N LYS A 87 2.18 14.70 -0.78
CA LYS A 87 1.93 13.33 -1.24
C LYS A 87 2.94 12.97 -2.31
N ALA A 88 3.91 12.12 -1.97
CA ALA A 88 5.06 11.81 -2.78
C ALA A 88 4.85 10.57 -3.65
N SER A 89 4.93 10.72 -4.97
CA SER A 89 5.03 9.65 -5.95
C SER A 89 6.41 9.69 -6.63
N ARG A 90 6.68 8.78 -7.56
CA ARG A 90 7.98 8.66 -8.26
C ARG A 90 8.50 10.02 -8.77
N ARG A 91 7.66 10.79 -9.45
CA ARG A 91 8.02 12.08 -10.06
C ARG A 91 8.38 13.17 -9.04
N ASP A 92 7.90 13.04 -7.80
CA ASP A 92 8.10 14.04 -6.76
C ASP A 92 9.43 13.84 -6.02
N LEU A 93 9.91 12.59 -5.98
CA LEU A 93 11.06 12.18 -5.19
C LEU A 93 12.32 13.07 -5.41
N PRO A 94 12.77 13.31 -6.64
CA PRO A 94 13.97 14.13 -6.87
C PRO A 94 13.82 15.56 -6.37
N VAL A 95 12.62 16.13 -6.53
CA VAL A 95 12.34 17.53 -6.15
C VAL A 95 12.26 17.67 -4.64
N LEU A 96 11.55 16.76 -3.95
CA LEU A 96 11.44 16.78 -2.49
C LEU A 96 12.82 16.63 -1.83
N VAL A 97 13.62 15.69 -2.31
CA VAL A 97 14.98 15.47 -1.82
C VAL A 97 15.87 16.71 -2.06
N ALA A 98 15.85 17.26 -3.28
CA ALA A 98 16.69 18.42 -3.63
C ALA A 98 16.33 19.69 -2.85
N LYS A 99 15.05 19.85 -2.49
CA LYS A 99 14.54 21.00 -1.74
C LYS A 99 14.54 20.81 -0.22
N GLY A 100 14.93 19.65 0.29
CA GLY A 100 14.88 19.36 1.72
C GLY A 100 13.44 19.33 2.26
N MET A 101 12.45 18.88 1.45
CA MET A 101 11.04 18.89 1.82
C MET A 101 10.60 17.55 2.41
N ASP A 102 9.45 17.57 3.09
CA ASP A 102 8.80 16.38 3.61
C ASP A 102 7.86 15.77 2.57
N GLY A 103 7.74 14.45 2.61
CA GLY A 103 6.86 13.68 1.73
C GLY A 103 6.31 12.43 2.40
N ALA A 104 4.98 12.29 2.35
CA ALA A 104 4.29 11.05 2.68
C ALA A 104 4.32 10.13 1.46
N THR A 105 4.90 8.94 1.61
CA THR A 105 5.15 8.02 0.51
C THR A 105 3.89 7.25 0.11
N THR A 106 3.59 7.25 -1.20
CA THR A 106 2.58 6.38 -1.82
C THR A 106 3.13 4.94 -1.95
N VAL A 107 2.33 4.00 -2.44
CA VAL A 107 2.80 2.64 -2.78
C VAL A 107 4.06 2.71 -3.64
N THR A 108 4.05 3.52 -4.70
CA THR A 108 5.20 3.75 -5.59
C THR A 108 6.48 4.08 -4.84
N THR A 109 6.49 5.19 -4.10
CA THR A 109 7.72 5.65 -3.44
C THR A 109 8.10 4.79 -2.24
N THR A 110 7.13 4.14 -1.60
CA THR A 110 7.40 3.14 -0.56
C THR A 110 8.14 1.94 -1.14
N MET A 111 7.70 1.39 -2.27
CA MET A 111 8.40 0.30 -2.96
C MET A 111 9.83 0.70 -3.34
N MET A 112 10.02 1.90 -3.93
CA MET A 112 11.35 2.40 -4.31
C MET A 112 12.30 2.46 -3.12
N ILE A 113 11.85 3.08 -2.02
CA ILE A 113 12.71 3.27 -0.82
C ILE A 113 12.92 1.93 -0.10
N ALA A 114 11.90 1.07 -0.02
CA ALA A 114 12.02 -0.29 0.52
C ALA A 114 13.09 -1.08 -0.23
N HIS A 115 13.04 -1.08 -1.56
CA HIS A 115 14.04 -1.75 -2.39
C HIS A 115 15.44 -1.17 -2.19
N MET A 116 15.59 0.16 -2.14
CA MET A 116 16.88 0.80 -1.84
C MET A 116 17.43 0.42 -0.46
N ALA A 117 16.56 0.15 0.50
CA ALA A 117 16.93 -0.31 1.85
C ALA A 117 17.17 -1.82 1.95
N GLY A 118 16.85 -2.60 0.92
CA GLY A 118 16.96 -4.07 0.92
C GLY A 118 15.73 -4.79 1.50
N ILE A 119 14.59 -4.10 1.62
CA ILE A 119 13.33 -4.66 2.12
C ILE A 119 12.54 -5.23 0.95
N SER A 120 12.09 -6.48 1.05
CA SER A 120 11.45 -7.25 -0.02
C SER A 120 9.93 -7.37 0.11
N VAL A 121 9.35 -7.08 1.27
CA VAL A 121 7.89 -7.21 1.54
C VAL A 121 7.34 -5.90 2.06
N PHE A 122 6.19 -5.49 1.52
CA PHE A 122 5.50 -4.26 1.86
C PHE A 122 4.01 -4.54 2.11
N ALA A 123 3.48 -4.04 3.21
CA ALA A 123 2.06 -4.11 3.56
C ALA A 123 1.39 -2.74 3.41
N THR A 124 0.24 -2.71 2.74
CA THR A 124 -0.60 -1.51 2.59
C THR A 124 -2.08 -1.86 2.64
N GLY A 125 -2.95 -0.89 2.71
CA GLY A 125 -4.39 -1.10 2.61
C GLY A 125 -4.82 -1.54 1.21
N GLY A 126 -4.43 -0.78 0.19
CA GLY A 126 -4.75 -1.04 -1.21
C GLY A 126 -3.92 -0.18 -2.14
N ILE A 127 -3.67 -0.69 -3.33
CA ILE A 127 -2.93 0.03 -4.37
C ILE A 127 -3.81 1.05 -5.10
N GLY A 128 -3.15 1.99 -5.78
CA GLY A 128 -3.76 2.76 -6.87
C GLY A 128 -3.96 1.87 -8.10
N GLY A 129 -4.67 2.39 -9.07
CA GLY A 129 -5.02 1.65 -10.29
C GLY A 129 -5.43 2.58 -11.40
N VAL A 130 -6.18 2.07 -12.35
CA VAL A 130 -6.80 2.84 -13.42
C VAL A 130 -8.05 3.54 -12.88
N HIS A 131 -8.13 4.86 -13.00
CA HIS A 131 -9.30 5.62 -12.55
C HIS A 131 -10.48 5.42 -13.51
N ARG A 132 -11.71 5.51 -12.99
CA ARG A 132 -12.93 5.44 -13.81
C ARG A 132 -12.96 6.62 -14.80
N GLY A 133 -13.05 6.33 -16.09
CA GLY A 133 -12.95 7.32 -17.16
C GLY A 133 -11.52 7.55 -17.67
N ALA A 134 -10.57 6.70 -17.29
CA ALA A 134 -9.18 6.80 -17.73
C ALA A 134 -9.01 6.64 -19.24
N GLU A 135 -9.96 6.03 -19.93
CA GLU A 135 -9.99 5.94 -21.40
C GLU A 135 -9.99 7.32 -22.09
N THR A 136 -10.40 8.36 -21.35
CA THR A 136 -10.38 9.75 -21.85
C THR A 136 -9.38 10.64 -21.12
N THR A 137 -9.08 10.35 -19.85
CA THR A 137 -8.24 11.19 -18.99
C THR A 137 -6.79 10.69 -18.88
N MET A 138 -6.55 9.42 -19.16
CA MET A 138 -5.28 8.73 -18.92
C MET A 138 -4.85 8.80 -17.43
N ASP A 139 -5.82 8.95 -16.49
CA ASP A 139 -5.52 8.98 -15.06
C ASP A 139 -5.29 7.56 -14.54
N ILE A 140 -4.03 7.18 -14.58
CA ILE A 140 -3.53 5.87 -14.17
C ILE A 140 -2.47 6.06 -13.08
N SER A 141 -2.60 5.34 -11.99
CA SER A 141 -1.66 5.43 -10.86
C SER A 141 -0.27 4.94 -11.25
N ALA A 142 0.74 5.68 -10.82
CA ALA A 142 2.14 5.26 -10.93
C ALA A 142 2.46 3.98 -10.14
N ASP A 143 1.57 3.54 -9.24
CA ASP A 143 1.74 2.30 -8.49
C ASP A 143 1.82 1.09 -9.42
N LEU A 144 1.04 1.09 -10.52
CA LEU A 144 1.03 0.00 -11.49
C LEU A 144 2.36 -0.11 -12.25
N GLU A 145 2.95 1.03 -12.62
CA GLU A 145 4.27 1.07 -13.25
C GLU A 145 5.38 0.63 -12.28
N GLU A 146 5.26 1.01 -11.00
CA GLU A 146 6.26 0.64 -10.01
C GLU A 146 6.23 -0.85 -9.69
N LEU A 147 5.03 -1.45 -9.63
CA LEU A 147 4.86 -2.90 -9.50
C LEU A 147 5.56 -3.66 -10.63
N ALA A 148 5.59 -3.10 -11.84
CA ALA A 148 6.28 -3.69 -12.98
C ALA A 148 7.81 -3.59 -12.91
N GLN A 149 8.37 -2.65 -12.13
CA GLN A 149 9.80 -2.32 -12.19
C GLN A 149 10.58 -2.68 -10.91
N THR A 150 9.94 -2.58 -9.74
CA THR A 150 10.63 -2.68 -8.45
C THR A 150 10.33 -4.01 -7.76
N PRO A 151 11.36 -4.83 -7.46
CA PRO A 151 11.19 -6.19 -6.96
C PRO A 151 10.84 -6.21 -5.45
N VAL A 152 9.65 -5.73 -5.12
CA VAL A 152 9.05 -5.77 -3.79
C VAL A 152 7.68 -6.44 -3.89
N MET A 153 7.41 -7.42 -3.02
CA MET A 153 6.08 -8.03 -2.89
C MET A 153 5.18 -7.05 -2.12
N VAL A 154 4.04 -6.69 -2.72
CA VAL A 154 3.04 -5.81 -2.11
C VAL A 154 1.84 -6.63 -1.68
N ILE A 155 1.52 -6.61 -0.38
CA ILE A 155 0.37 -7.29 0.21
C ILE A 155 -0.68 -6.25 0.59
N CYS A 156 -1.88 -6.36 0.01
CA CYS A 156 -2.95 -5.37 0.14
C CYS A 156 -4.33 -6.03 -0.02
N ALA A 157 -5.41 -5.28 0.18
CA ALA A 157 -6.77 -5.76 -0.07
C ALA A 157 -7.24 -5.53 -1.53
N GLY A 158 -6.31 -5.56 -2.48
CA GLY A 158 -6.55 -5.26 -3.89
C GLY A 158 -6.38 -3.77 -4.23
N ALA A 159 -6.85 -3.36 -5.40
CA ALA A 159 -6.94 -1.95 -5.74
C ALA A 159 -8.10 -1.29 -4.98
N LYS A 160 -7.96 0.01 -4.69
CA LYS A 160 -9.02 0.76 -4.00
C LYS A 160 -10.31 0.71 -4.82
N SER A 161 -11.44 0.44 -4.19
CA SER A 161 -12.75 0.23 -4.83
C SER A 161 -13.31 1.43 -5.61
N ILE A 162 -12.72 2.61 -5.41
CA ILE A 162 -13.01 3.83 -6.19
C ILE A 162 -12.50 3.77 -7.64
N LEU A 163 -11.64 2.80 -7.95
CA LEU A 163 -10.97 2.62 -9.23
C LEU A 163 -11.75 1.69 -10.17
N ASP A 164 -11.33 1.63 -11.41
CA ASP A 164 -11.76 0.62 -12.36
C ASP A 164 -10.91 -0.65 -12.17
N LEU A 165 -11.51 -1.65 -11.52
CA LEU A 165 -10.80 -2.88 -11.15
C LEU A 165 -10.47 -3.75 -12.38
N GLY A 166 -11.36 -3.78 -13.38
CA GLY A 166 -11.15 -4.54 -14.60
C GLY A 166 -9.99 -3.97 -15.41
N LEU A 167 -10.01 -2.67 -15.72
CA LEU A 167 -8.91 -2.01 -16.41
C LEU A 167 -7.60 -2.03 -15.62
N THR A 168 -7.67 -2.05 -14.29
CA THR A 168 -6.49 -2.20 -13.44
C THR A 168 -5.84 -3.58 -13.60
N LEU A 169 -6.62 -4.65 -13.65
CA LEU A 169 -6.11 -6.01 -13.91
C LEU A 169 -5.48 -6.13 -15.30
N GLU A 170 -6.17 -5.64 -16.35
CA GLU A 170 -5.65 -5.64 -17.72
C GLU A 170 -4.32 -4.88 -17.84
N TYR A 171 -4.21 -3.75 -17.13
CA TYR A 171 -2.97 -2.98 -17.11
C TYR A 171 -1.83 -3.75 -16.43
N LEU A 172 -2.11 -4.39 -15.30
CA LEU A 172 -1.13 -5.21 -14.58
C LEU A 172 -0.67 -6.41 -15.41
N GLU A 173 -1.60 -7.09 -16.10
CA GLU A 173 -1.29 -8.17 -17.04
C GLU A 173 -0.35 -7.70 -18.13
N THR A 174 -0.69 -6.61 -18.84
CA THR A 174 0.15 -6.02 -19.88
C THR A 174 1.56 -5.69 -19.40
N LYS A 175 1.69 -5.29 -18.12
CA LYS A 175 2.99 -5.00 -17.49
C LYS A 175 3.70 -6.23 -16.93
N GLY A 176 3.12 -7.41 -17.04
CA GLY A 176 3.69 -8.67 -16.55
C GLY A 176 3.76 -8.76 -15.02
N VAL A 177 2.88 -8.04 -14.31
CA VAL A 177 2.79 -8.10 -12.86
C VAL A 177 1.95 -9.29 -12.45
N THR A 178 2.55 -10.22 -11.70
CA THR A 178 1.82 -11.35 -11.13
C THR A 178 0.85 -10.86 -10.05
N VAL A 179 -0.44 -11.14 -10.24
CA VAL A 179 -1.51 -10.87 -9.25
C VAL A 179 -1.96 -12.17 -8.64
N ILE A 180 -1.91 -12.27 -7.31
CA ILE A 180 -2.24 -13.47 -6.55
C ILE A 180 -3.39 -13.15 -5.59
N GLY A 181 -4.39 -14.01 -5.56
CA GLY A 181 -5.40 -14.05 -4.51
C GLY A 181 -4.91 -14.91 -3.34
N TYR A 182 -4.89 -14.37 -2.14
CA TYR A 182 -4.58 -15.15 -0.94
C TYR A 182 -5.85 -15.80 -0.40
N GLY A 183 -5.92 -17.14 -0.52
CA GLY A 183 -7.11 -17.92 -0.17
C GLY A 183 -8.37 -17.53 -0.96
N THR A 184 -8.19 -17.06 -2.19
CA THR A 184 -9.31 -16.64 -3.05
C THR A 184 -8.93 -16.69 -4.53
N LYS A 185 -9.89 -17.08 -5.37
CA LYS A 185 -9.80 -16.99 -6.85
C LYS A 185 -10.39 -15.69 -7.40
N GLU A 186 -10.92 -14.84 -6.53
CA GLU A 186 -11.56 -13.60 -6.92
C GLU A 186 -10.77 -12.41 -6.36
N LEU A 187 -10.57 -11.36 -7.18
CA LEU A 187 -9.94 -10.14 -6.74
C LEU A 187 -10.79 -9.48 -5.64
N PRO A 188 -10.28 -9.26 -4.43
CA PRO A 188 -10.99 -8.49 -3.43
C PRO A 188 -11.08 -7.01 -3.84
N ALA A 189 -12.20 -6.36 -3.49
CA ALA A 189 -12.47 -4.97 -3.84
C ALA A 189 -12.34 -4.03 -2.64
N PHE A 190 -11.24 -4.14 -1.92
CA PHE A 190 -10.88 -3.30 -0.77
C PHE A 190 -11.87 -3.43 0.40
N TYR A 191 -13.03 -2.76 0.34
CA TYR A 191 -14.07 -2.84 1.38
C TYR A 191 -14.89 -4.11 1.34
N THR A 192 -14.90 -4.82 0.22
CA THR A 192 -15.63 -6.07 0.02
C THR A 192 -14.69 -7.20 -0.35
N ARG A 193 -15.09 -8.42 -0.03
CA ARG A 193 -14.29 -9.62 -0.31
C ARG A 193 -14.31 -10.02 -1.78
N ARG A 194 -15.25 -9.51 -2.56
CA ARG A 194 -15.52 -9.88 -3.95
C ARG A 194 -15.69 -8.66 -4.82
N SER A 195 -15.23 -8.76 -6.06
CA SER A 195 -15.32 -7.71 -7.07
C SER A 195 -16.06 -8.13 -8.35
N GLY A 196 -16.28 -9.45 -8.52
CA GLY A 196 -16.73 -10.02 -9.78
C GLY A 196 -15.61 -10.31 -10.79
N PHE A 197 -14.35 -9.97 -10.48
CA PHE A 197 -13.18 -10.25 -11.32
C PHE A 197 -12.37 -11.40 -10.71
N SER A 198 -11.95 -12.35 -11.54
CA SER A 198 -11.06 -13.44 -11.11
C SER A 198 -9.60 -13.01 -11.10
N VAL A 199 -8.79 -13.70 -10.32
CA VAL A 199 -7.33 -13.69 -10.41
C VAL A 199 -6.84 -15.02 -10.96
N ASP A 200 -5.68 -15.02 -11.64
CA ASP A 200 -5.18 -16.23 -12.30
C ASP A 200 -4.65 -17.27 -11.32
N TYR A 201 -4.13 -16.82 -10.19
CA TYR A 201 -3.46 -17.68 -9.21
C TYR A 201 -4.01 -17.44 -7.81
N GLU A 202 -4.35 -18.55 -7.14
CA GLU A 202 -4.66 -18.61 -5.71
C GLU A 202 -3.51 -19.31 -4.98
N LEU A 203 -3.03 -18.71 -3.91
CA LEU A 203 -2.08 -19.30 -2.98
C LEU A 203 -2.63 -19.19 -1.56
N ASP A 204 -2.47 -20.24 -0.76
CA ASP A 204 -3.19 -20.39 0.50
C ASP A 204 -2.32 -20.15 1.74
N THR A 205 -0.99 -20.16 1.56
CA THR A 205 -0.06 -20.06 2.69
C THR A 205 1.00 -18.97 2.47
N PRO A 206 1.50 -18.35 3.57
CA PRO A 206 2.62 -17.41 3.48
C PRO A 206 3.89 -18.03 2.86
N GLU A 207 4.10 -19.32 3.05
CA GLU A 207 5.22 -20.09 2.50
C GLU A 207 5.13 -20.21 0.98
N GLU A 208 3.93 -20.43 0.43
CA GLU A 208 3.71 -20.45 -1.02
C GLU A 208 3.94 -19.08 -1.64
N LEU A 209 3.46 -18.00 -0.99
CA LEU A 209 3.73 -16.61 -1.41
C LEU A 209 5.23 -16.33 -1.44
N ALA A 210 5.92 -16.66 -0.34
CA ALA A 210 7.36 -16.50 -0.22
C ALA A 210 8.13 -17.28 -1.30
N LYS A 211 7.73 -18.53 -1.54
CA LYS A 211 8.34 -19.40 -2.56
C LYS A 211 8.14 -18.83 -3.97
N ALA A 212 6.93 -18.38 -4.30
CA ALA A 212 6.65 -17.78 -5.62
C ALA A 212 7.53 -16.54 -5.85
N PHE A 213 7.66 -15.67 -4.85
CA PHE A 213 8.52 -14.49 -4.96
C PHE A 213 10.01 -14.82 -5.00
N TYR A 214 10.46 -15.80 -4.21
CA TYR A 214 11.84 -16.31 -4.25
C TYR A 214 12.19 -16.84 -5.65
N VAL A 215 11.30 -17.66 -6.24
CA VAL A 215 11.49 -18.20 -7.60
C VAL A 215 11.52 -17.06 -8.63
N LYS A 216 10.61 -16.08 -8.56
CA LYS A 216 10.63 -14.91 -9.45
C LYS A 216 11.99 -14.21 -9.43
N ARG A 217 12.55 -13.99 -8.25
CA ARG A 217 13.89 -13.39 -8.09
C ARG A 217 15.01 -14.27 -8.63
N ALA A 218 14.97 -15.59 -8.36
CA ALA A 218 15.95 -16.57 -8.84
C ALA A 218 15.97 -16.67 -10.38
N LEU A 219 14.82 -16.44 -11.04
CA LEU A 219 14.71 -16.34 -12.49
C LEU A 219 15.23 -15.01 -13.06
N GLY A 220 15.68 -14.06 -12.22
CA GLY A 220 16.15 -12.75 -12.65
C GLY A 220 15.06 -11.82 -13.16
N MET A 221 13.79 -12.16 -12.90
CA MET A 221 12.66 -11.33 -13.36
C MET A 221 12.58 -10.04 -12.54
N GLN A 222 12.42 -8.93 -13.25
CA GLN A 222 12.22 -7.62 -12.65
C GLN A 222 10.79 -7.46 -12.12
N GLY A 223 10.56 -6.36 -11.39
CA GLY A 223 9.25 -5.99 -10.85
C GLY A 223 8.83 -6.78 -9.62
N GLY A 224 7.78 -6.28 -9.01
CA GLY A 224 7.18 -6.82 -7.80
C GLY A 224 6.19 -7.96 -8.07
N MET A 225 5.43 -8.26 -7.04
CA MET A 225 4.33 -9.21 -7.04
C MET A 225 3.20 -8.61 -6.22
N LEU A 226 1.98 -8.64 -6.72
CA LEU A 226 0.81 -8.14 -6.02
C LEU A 226 0.06 -9.31 -5.37
N VAL A 227 -0.03 -9.31 -4.06
CA VAL A 227 -0.81 -10.26 -3.28
C VAL A 227 -2.06 -9.56 -2.77
N THR A 228 -3.22 -10.07 -3.14
CA THR A 228 -4.52 -9.51 -2.76
C THR A 228 -5.14 -10.38 -1.67
N ASN A 229 -5.27 -9.82 -0.48
CA ASN A 229 -5.72 -10.46 0.74
C ASN A 229 -7.12 -9.92 1.11
N PRO A 230 -8.20 -10.70 1.00
CA PRO A 230 -9.52 -10.22 1.30
C PRO A 230 -9.65 -9.68 2.72
N ILE A 231 -10.41 -8.60 2.89
CA ILE A 231 -10.79 -8.09 4.21
C ILE A 231 -11.44 -9.22 5.03
N PRO A 232 -11.20 -9.35 6.36
CA PRO A 232 -11.91 -10.31 7.19
C PRO A 232 -13.42 -10.13 7.09
N GLU A 233 -14.16 -11.22 7.09
CA GLU A 233 -15.61 -11.23 6.78
C GLU A 233 -16.41 -10.34 7.73
N GLU A 234 -16.05 -10.35 9.00
CA GLU A 234 -16.71 -9.54 10.05
C GLU A 234 -16.53 -8.02 9.88
N TYR A 235 -15.58 -7.59 9.04
CA TYR A 235 -15.31 -6.18 8.74
C TYR A 235 -15.61 -5.80 7.29
N ALA A 236 -16.05 -6.76 6.49
CA ALA A 236 -16.45 -6.50 5.10
C ALA A 236 -17.74 -5.67 5.08
N MET A 237 -17.78 -4.68 4.20
CA MET A 237 -18.98 -3.87 4.00
C MET A 237 -19.96 -4.58 3.06
N ASP A 238 -21.23 -4.25 3.21
CA ASP A 238 -22.24 -4.63 2.22
C ASP A 238 -21.92 -4.00 0.86
N ALA A 239 -21.95 -4.82 -0.20
CA ALA A 239 -21.51 -4.40 -1.53
C ALA A 239 -22.42 -3.31 -2.13
N ASP A 240 -23.73 -3.39 -1.93
CA ASP A 240 -24.68 -2.44 -2.48
C ASP A 240 -24.54 -1.09 -1.78
N VAL A 241 -24.35 -1.11 -0.46
CA VAL A 241 -24.17 0.10 0.36
C VAL A 241 -22.89 0.82 -0.03
N ILE A 242 -21.77 0.10 -0.11
CA ILE A 242 -20.47 0.75 -0.41
C ILE A 242 -20.38 1.20 -1.87
N ASN A 243 -20.93 0.45 -2.82
CA ASN A 243 -20.95 0.85 -4.23
C ASN A 243 -21.78 2.13 -4.44
N ALA A 244 -22.97 2.23 -3.82
CA ALA A 244 -23.78 3.44 -3.88
C ALA A 244 -23.03 4.67 -3.28
N ALA A 245 -22.30 4.47 -2.18
CA ALA A 245 -21.49 5.53 -1.58
C ALA A 245 -20.34 5.97 -2.49
N ILE A 246 -19.68 5.02 -3.16
CA ILE A 246 -18.60 5.28 -4.11
C ILE A 246 -19.12 6.05 -5.33
N GLU A 247 -20.22 5.63 -5.93
CA GLU A 247 -20.83 6.29 -7.09
C GLU A 247 -21.14 7.77 -6.77
N LYS A 248 -21.80 8.00 -5.64
CA LYS A 248 -22.11 9.36 -5.18
C LYS A 248 -20.86 10.21 -4.96
N ALA A 249 -19.82 9.64 -4.35
CA ALA A 249 -18.55 10.35 -4.12
C ALA A 249 -17.84 10.69 -5.45
N VAL A 250 -17.85 9.76 -6.42
CA VAL A 250 -17.26 9.98 -7.76
C VAL A 250 -18.01 11.04 -8.54
N GLU A 251 -19.34 11.05 -8.50
CA GLU A 251 -20.15 12.10 -9.15
C GLU A 251 -19.84 13.48 -8.57
N GLU A 252 -19.77 13.58 -7.25
CA GLU A 252 -19.45 14.84 -6.57
C GLU A 252 -18.01 15.30 -6.88
N SER A 253 -17.05 14.40 -6.91
CA SER A 253 -15.65 14.71 -7.31
C SER A 253 -15.60 15.32 -8.72
N LYS A 254 -16.34 14.72 -9.68
CA LYS A 254 -16.44 15.23 -11.04
C LYS A 254 -17.09 16.62 -11.10
N ALA A 255 -18.18 16.81 -10.36
CA ALA A 255 -18.89 18.08 -10.30
C ALA A 255 -18.03 19.23 -9.72
N LEU A 256 -17.14 18.90 -8.76
CA LEU A 256 -16.20 19.84 -8.14
C LEU A 256 -14.89 20.02 -8.92
N GLY A 257 -14.69 19.28 -10.02
CA GLY A 257 -13.47 19.36 -10.83
C GLY A 257 -12.21 18.87 -10.10
N ILE A 258 -12.34 17.89 -9.20
CA ILE A 258 -11.20 17.35 -8.44
C ILE A 258 -10.43 16.34 -9.31
N HIS A 259 -9.12 16.55 -9.44
CA HIS A 259 -8.26 15.77 -10.33
C HIS A 259 -6.92 15.36 -9.70
N GLY A 260 -6.30 14.30 -10.24
CA GLY A 260 -4.93 13.88 -9.95
C GLY A 260 -4.73 13.48 -8.49
N LYS A 261 -3.73 14.07 -7.80
CA LYS A 261 -3.34 13.68 -6.44
C LYS A 261 -4.44 13.85 -5.38
N GLU A 262 -5.38 14.74 -5.61
CA GLU A 262 -6.46 15.09 -4.67
C GLU A 262 -7.64 14.13 -4.76
N THR A 263 -7.79 13.39 -5.88
CA THR A 263 -8.94 12.52 -6.13
C THR A 263 -9.10 11.45 -5.05
N THR A 264 -8.08 10.66 -4.80
CA THR A 264 -8.16 9.57 -3.83
C THR A 264 -8.44 10.04 -2.39
N PRO A 265 -7.73 11.03 -1.82
CA PRO A 265 -8.04 11.56 -0.50
C PRO A 265 -9.47 12.09 -0.38
N PHE A 266 -9.93 12.83 -1.39
CA PHE A 266 -11.30 13.35 -1.42
C PHE A 266 -12.33 12.21 -1.42
N LEU A 267 -12.20 11.24 -2.30
CA LEU A 267 -13.13 10.13 -2.42
C LEU A 267 -13.20 9.31 -1.12
N LEU A 268 -12.07 8.99 -0.51
CA LEU A 268 -12.05 8.24 0.75
C LEU A 268 -12.70 9.04 1.90
N ALA A 269 -12.44 10.33 2.01
CA ALA A 269 -13.08 11.19 3.01
C ALA A 269 -14.60 11.27 2.79
N LYS A 270 -15.03 11.43 1.53
CA LYS A 270 -16.45 11.51 1.20
C LYS A 270 -17.19 10.19 1.47
N ILE A 271 -16.59 9.05 1.09
CA ILE A 271 -17.16 7.73 1.38
C ILE A 271 -17.28 7.52 2.89
N LYS A 272 -16.26 7.90 3.67
CA LYS A 272 -16.32 7.86 5.13
C LYS A 272 -17.53 8.65 5.66
N ASP A 273 -17.74 9.87 5.16
CA ASP A 273 -18.85 10.72 5.60
C ASP A 273 -20.22 10.11 5.22
N ILE A 274 -20.34 9.57 4.01
CA ILE A 274 -21.58 8.92 3.53
C ILE A 274 -21.90 7.65 4.35
N THR A 275 -20.89 6.89 4.76
CA THR A 275 -21.03 5.64 5.50
C THR A 275 -20.99 5.81 7.02
N GLY A 276 -21.05 7.05 7.53
CA GLY A 276 -21.02 7.32 8.97
C GLY A 276 -19.76 6.86 9.71
N GLY A 277 -18.67 6.62 8.98
CA GLY A 277 -17.40 6.16 9.52
C GLY A 277 -17.12 4.66 9.34
N ASP A 278 -18.09 3.85 8.93
CA ASP A 278 -17.94 2.38 8.79
C ASP A 278 -16.84 2.02 7.78
N SER A 279 -16.74 2.76 6.67
CA SER A 279 -15.68 2.53 5.68
C SER A 279 -14.27 2.79 6.24
N LEU A 280 -14.12 3.73 7.17
CA LEU A 280 -12.84 3.97 7.84
C LEU A 280 -12.50 2.82 8.79
N ALA A 281 -13.47 2.31 9.56
CA ALA A 281 -13.26 1.14 10.41
C ALA A 281 -12.85 -0.10 9.60
N SER A 282 -13.54 -0.36 8.48
CA SER A 282 -13.17 -1.43 7.54
C SER A 282 -11.75 -1.25 6.98
N ASN A 283 -11.39 -0.02 6.57
CA ASN A 283 -10.05 0.29 6.06
C ASN A 283 -8.96 0.00 7.11
N ILE A 284 -9.17 0.34 8.37
CA ILE A 284 -8.22 0.04 9.44
C ILE A 284 -8.04 -1.49 9.59
N GLN A 285 -9.11 -2.26 9.57
CA GLN A 285 -9.06 -3.70 9.76
C GLN A 285 -8.40 -4.44 8.58
N LEU A 286 -8.65 -4.01 7.33
CA LEU A 286 -7.95 -4.62 6.19
C LEU A 286 -6.44 -4.33 6.23
N VAL A 287 -6.01 -3.14 6.69
CA VAL A 287 -4.58 -2.84 6.87
C VAL A 287 -3.96 -3.75 7.94
N TYR A 288 -4.64 -3.95 9.05
CA TYR A 288 -4.18 -4.87 10.11
C TYR A 288 -4.06 -6.31 9.60
N ASN A 289 -5.04 -6.76 8.81
CA ASN A 289 -5.01 -8.10 8.20
C ASN A 289 -3.82 -8.26 7.24
N ASN A 290 -3.58 -7.27 6.39
CA ASN A 290 -2.47 -7.26 5.45
C ASN A 290 -1.10 -7.24 6.17
N ALA A 291 -0.98 -6.50 7.25
CA ALA A 291 0.22 -6.45 8.08
C ALA A 291 0.56 -7.82 8.70
N ARG A 292 -0.47 -8.56 9.19
CA ARG A 292 -0.28 -9.92 9.72
C ARG A 292 0.24 -10.88 8.64
N LEU A 293 -0.37 -10.85 7.47
CA LEU A 293 0.05 -11.70 6.35
C LEU A 293 1.46 -11.33 5.89
N ALA A 294 1.76 -10.04 5.76
CA ALA A 294 3.08 -9.56 5.34
C ALA A 294 4.20 -9.99 6.29
N ALA A 295 3.97 -9.90 7.60
CA ALA A 295 4.94 -10.34 8.59
C ALA A 295 5.25 -11.85 8.49
N LYS A 296 4.20 -12.68 8.34
CA LYS A 296 4.34 -14.13 8.15
C LYS A 296 5.05 -14.46 6.84
N THR A 297 4.68 -13.79 5.75
CA THR A 297 5.32 -14.00 4.44
C THR A 297 6.78 -13.54 4.43
N ALA A 298 7.09 -12.40 5.07
CA ALA A 298 8.48 -11.94 5.21
C ALA A 298 9.33 -12.94 6.00
N LYS A 299 8.76 -13.53 7.06
CA LYS A 299 9.43 -14.58 7.84
C LYS A 299 9.72 -15.81 6.97
N ALA A 300 8.71 -16.33 6.27
CA ALA A 300 8.88 -17.48 5.37
C ALA A 300 9.91 -17.19 4.26
N LEU A 301 9.96 -15.96 3.74
CA LEU A 301 10.94 -15.57 2.73
C LEU A 301 12.38 -15.57 3.27
N CYS A 302 12.59 -15.10 4.52
CA CYS A 302 13.91 -15.13 5.15
C CYS A 302 14.42 -16.57 5.41
N GLU A 303 13.53 -17.54 5.61
CA GLU A 303 13.89 -18.95 5.78
C GLU A 303 14.37 -19.63 4.47
N MET A 304 14.20 -18.98 3.31
CA MET A 304 14.61 -19.46 1.98
C MET A 304 15.90 -18.80 1.48
N THR A 305 16.36 -17.74 2.12
CA THR A 305 17.55 -16.97 1.72
C THR A 305 18.69 -17.16 2.70
#